data_065002b59723b8d0b36a3ad162ceedcb
#
_entry.id   065002b59723b8d0b36a3ad162ceedcb
#
_cell.length_a   1.000
_cell.length_b   1.000
_cell.length_c   1.000
_cell.angle_alpha   90.00
_cell.angle_beta   90.00
_cell.angle_gamma   90.00
#
_symmetry.space_group_name_H-M   'P 1'
#
loop_
_entity.id
_entity.type
_entity.pdbx_description
1 polymer ?
#
loop_
_entity_poly.entity_id
_entity_poly.type
_entity_poly.pdbx_seq_one_letter_code
_entity_poly.pdbx_strand_id
1 'polypeptide(L)'
;MSLSKSAHFAMNDLVEAHERHARGQPGGRRLVAKFTDWSGGVFQKRCFDDAELSGAMFVNTTLIASSFKFATLYCASFAGADVRGVNFFRADLRGAELRGANFQGARLDEADFREATYIRQRTPGDGHTEGEVSETIPRRVDFSDCTLRRARFGKAKLAGANFAGANLSGADLDGAEFGEADFTGTILTGVDLKKIRLPKECLSRAVLDPSRAAFERREAILTMIEEAETWAATSGSSGKLLTLTGEDIRPLAGDLSDVHLPLSTFTDIRAIGCNFSRSLLAGSVFERCDLREADFTDADLRGVRFENCRMNEADLRRARLGPVNFADRGIRDTEFGACSVFNLSLSPGVAERYGLVTAPVLQSEPSGTRRQAAG
;
A
#
# COMPACT_ATOMS: atom_id res chain seq x y z
N MET A 1 -16.79 -7.25 -8.09
CA MET A 1 -17.80 -6.97 -9.16
C MET A 1 -17.78 -5.49 -9.43
N SER A 2 -17.58 -5.03 -10.66
CA SER A 2 -17.67 -3.59 -10.98
C SER A 2 -19.14 -3.17 -11.01
N LEU A 3 -19.43 -1.94 -10.57
CA LEU A 3 -20.75 -1.32 -10.70
C LEU A 3 -21.26 -1.44 -12.15
N SER A 4 -22.55 -1.74 -12.31
CA SER A 4 -23.16 -1.69 -13.66
C SER A 4 -23.09 -0.25 -14.19
N LYS A 5 -23.01 -0.07 -15.50
CA LYS A 5 -22.95 1.27 -16.12
C LYS A 5 -24.12 2.17 -15.68
N SER A 6 -25.31 1.61 -15.50
CA SER A 6 -26.50 2.35 -15.04
C SER A 6 -26.40 2.77 -13.56
N ALA A 7 -25.85 1.93 -12.69
CA ALA A 7 -25.64 2.27 -11.28
C ALA A 7 -24.58 3.37 -11.13
N HIS A 8 -23.50 3.29 -11.89
CA HIS A 8 -22.44 4.32 -11.90
C HIS A 8 -22.98 5.68 -12.38
N PHE A 9 -23.84 5.69 -13.40
CA PHE A 9 -24.48 6.91 -13.89
C PHE A 9 -25.38 7.55 -12.81
N ALA A 10 -26.25 6.78 -12.17
CA ALA A 10 -27.12 7.26 -11.09
C ALA A 10 -26.31 7.85 -9.90
N MET A 11 -25.16 7.25 -9.57
CA MET A 11 -24.28 7.76 -8.53
C MET A 11 -23.61 9.09 -8.91
N ASN A 12 -23.19 9.24 -10.15
CA ASN A 12 -22.65 10.51 -10.63
C ASN A 12 -23.68 11.64 -10.54
N ASP A 13 -24.95 11.40 -10.88
CA ASP A 13 -26.04 12.38 -10.75
C ASP A 13 -26.22 12.82 -9.29
N LEU A 14 -26.12 11.90 -8.33
CA LEU A 14 -26.18 12.22 -6.90
C LEU A 14 -25.02 13.11 -6.47
N VAL A 15 -23.81 12.79 -6.93
CA VAL A 15 -22.61 13.59 -6.61
C VAL A 15 -22.71 14.98 -7.25
N GLU A 16 -23.17 15.09 -8.50
CA GLU A 16 -23.38 16.39 -9.17
C GLU A 16 -24.42 17.25 -8.47
N ALA A 17 -25.54 16.65 -8.02
CA ALA A 17 -26.52 17.37 -7.22
C ALA A 17 -25.92 17.87 -5.90
N HIS A 18 -25.06 17.08 -5.27
CA HIS A 18 -24.36 17.48 -4.07
C HIS A 18 -23.36 18.61 -4.33
N GLU A 19 -22.60 18.53 -5.41
CA GLU A 19 -21.65 19.59 -5.79
C GLU A 19 -22.37 20.92 -6.09
N ARG A 20 -23.56 20.87 -6.71
CA ARG A 20 -24.41 22.07 -6.86
C ARG A 20 -24.85 22.62 -5.50
N HIS A 21 -25.20 21.74 -4.56
CA HIS A 21 -25.54 22.12 -3.19
C HIS A 21 -24.37 22.82 -2.49
N ALA A 22 -23.17 22.23 -2.55
CA ALA A 22 -21.97 22.79 -1.95
C ALA A 22 -21.60 24.18 -2.52
N ARG A 23 -21.99 24.46 -3.77
CA ARG A 23 -21.80 25.76 -4.42
C ARG A 23 -22.97 26.73 -4.26
N GLY A 24 -24.03 26.37 -3.51
CA GLY A 24 -25.24 27.17 -3.37
C GLY A 24 -26.05 27.34 -4.66
N GLN A 25 -25.93 26.40 -5.63
CA GLN A 25 -26.58 26.49 -6.93
C GLN A 25 -27.98 25.88 -6.90
N PRO A 26 -28.92 26.38 -7.77
CA PRO A 26 -30.26 25.81 -7.88
C PRO A 26 -30.26 24.31 -8.22
N GLY A 27 -31.21 23.57 -7.64
CA GLY A 27 -31.31 22.12 -7.84
C GLY A 27 -30.24 21.31 -7.09
N GLY A 28 -29.40 21.97 -6.29
CA GLY A 28 -28.43 21.32 -5.41
C GLY A 28 -29.13 20.57 -4.27
N ARG A 29 -28.60 19.40 -3.92
CA ARG A 29 -29.10 18.59 -2.80
C ARG A 29 -27.94 17.95 -2.07
N ARG A 30 -27.91 18.10 -0.72
CA ARG A 30 -26.89 17.43 0.11
C ARG A 30 -26.93 15.93 -0.09
N LEU A 31 -25.77 15.30 -0.27
CA LEU A 31 -25.66 13.85 -0.41
C LEU A 31 -25.91 13.16 0.93
N VAL A 32 -26.91 12.28 0.95
CA VAL A 32 -27.20 11.35 2.03
C VAL A 32 -27.31 9.96 1.42
N ALA A 33 -26.26 9.16 1.59
CA ALA A 33 -26.14 7.85 0.94
C ALA A 33 -25.50 6.84 1.92
N LYS A 34 -26.19 6.62 3.06
CA LYS A 34 -25.79 5.64 4.07
C LYS A 34 -25.86 4.23 3.51
N PHE A 35 -24.90 3.38 3.89
CA PHE A 35 -24.85 1.96 3.53
C PHE A 35 -24.91 1.69 2.01
N THR A 36 -24.58 2.69 1.19
CA THR A 36 -24.58 2.56 -0.28
C THR A 36 -23.26 1.97 -0.74
N ASP A 37 -23.32 1.09 -1.74
CA ASP A 37 -22.15 0.47 -2.35
C ASP A 37 -21.63 1.31 -3.54
N TRP A 38 -20.47 1.95 -3.34
CA TRP A 38 -19.71 2.74 -4.35
C TRP A 38 -18.51 1.97 -4.90
N SER A 39 -18.36 0.69 -4.52
CA SER A 39 -17.18 -0.11 -4.78
C SER A 39 -16.82 -0.21 -6.26
N GLY A 40 -15.53 -0.11 -6.58
CA GLY A 40 -15.01 -0.16 -7.95
C GLY A 40 -15.35 1.07 -8.81
N GLY A 41 -16.00 2.08 -8.24
CA GLY A 41 -16.35 3.32 -8.95
C GLY A 41 -15.16 4.24 -9.17
N VAL A 42 -15.33 5.22 -10.08
CA VAL A 42 -14.31 6.25 -10.37
C VAL A 42 -14.92 7.63 -10.12
N PHE A 43 -14.47 8.31 -9.06
CA PHE A 43 -15.00 9.59 -8.60
C PHE A 43 -13.86 10.59 -8.32
N GLN A 44 -12.96 10.77 -9.28
CA GLN A 44 -11.80 11.66 -9.13
C GLN A 44 -12.22 13.13 -9.10
N LYS A 45 -11.54 13.93 -8.26
CA LYS A 45 -11.74 15.38 -8.11
C LYS A 45 -13.18 15.77 -7.79
N ARG A 46 -13.93 14.89 -7.13
CA ARG A 46 -15.32 15.14 -6.77
C ARG A 46 -15.43 15.72 -5.35
N CYS A 47 -16.53 16.41 -5.07
CA CYS A 47 -16.79 16.99 -3.78
C CYS A 47 -17.86 16.18 -3.02
N PHE A 48 -17.46 15.64 -1.86
CA PHE A 48 -18.31 14.96 -0.89
C PHE A 48 -18.29 15.69 0.47
N ASP A 49 -17.97 16.99 0.48
CA ASP A 49 -17.89 17.79 1.71
C ASP A 49 -19.24 17.82 2.42
N ASP A 50 -19.26 17.62 3.75
CA ASP A 50 -20.48 17.53 4.56
C ASP A 50 -21.46 16.39 4.18
N ALA A 51 -21.06 15.44 3.32
CA ALA A 51 -21.90 14.31 2.93
C ALA A 51 -22.14 13.34 4.11
N GLU A 52 -23.32 12.72 4.13
CA GLU A 52 -23.68 11.68 5.09
C GLU A 52 -23.52 10.31 4.42
N LEU A 53 -22.43 9.62 4.75
CA LEU A 53 -21.97 8.40 4.10
C LEU A 53 -21.67 7.27 5.11
N SER A 54 -22.34 7.29 6.27
CA SER A 54 -22.17 6.25 7.30
C SER A 54 -22.37 4.85 6.71
N GLY A 55 -21.43 3.93 6.95
CA GLY A 55 -21.48 2.56 6.45
C GLY A 55 -21.36 2.41 4.93
N ALA A 56 -21.07 3.47 4.19
CA ALA A 56 -20.88 3.39 2.75
C ALA A 56 -19.65 2.56 2.38
N MET A 57 -19.73 1.80 1.28
CA MET A 57 -18.63 0.97 0.80
C MET A 57 -17.95 1.62 -0.41
N PHE A 58 -16.67 1.96 -0.27
CA PHE A 58 -15.80 2.48 -1.31
C PHE A 58 -14.65 1.49 -1.61
N VAL A 59 -14.94 0.20 -1.53
CA VAL A 59 -13.92 -0.85 -1.72
C VAL A 59 -13.37 -0.79 -3.16
N ASN A 60 -12.04 -0.72 -3.30
CA ASN A 60 -11.36 -0.60 -4.61
C ASN A 60 -11.87 0.58 -5.48
N THR A 61 -12.34 1.65 -4.85
CA THR A 61 -12.85 2.86 -5.55
C THR A 61 -11.70 3.82 -5.83
N THR A 62 -11.73 4.51 -6.98
CA THR A 62 -10.78 5.56 -7.31
C THR A 62 -11.35 6.93 -6.97
N LEU A 63 -10.76 7.62 -5.98
CA LEU A 63 -11.22 8.89 -5.41
C LEU A 63 -10.14 9.99 -5.46
N ILE A 64 -9.13 9.85 -6.30
CA ILE A 64 -7.95 10.73 -6.36
C ILE A 64 -8.35 12.21 -6.34
N ALA A 65 -7.71 12.99 -5.44
CA ALA A 65 -7.89 14.43 -5.28
C ALA A 65 -9.33 14.88 -5.00
N SER A 66 -10.20 14.00 -4.51
CA SER A 66 -11.56 14.34 -4.06
C SER A 66 -11.56 14.96 -2.68
N SER A 67 -12.68 15.52 -2.25
CA SER A 67 -12.84 16.15 -0.95
C SER A 67 -13.99 15.54 -0.16
N PHE A 68 -13.72 15.20 1.12
CA PHE A 68 -14.64 14.68 2.11
C PHE A 68 -14.58 15.50 3.41
N LYS A 69 -14.30 16.81 3.30
CA LYS A 69 -14.24 17.66 4.51
C LYS A 69 -15.55 17.62 5.26
N PHE A 70 -15.47 17.44 6.58
CA PHE A 70 -16.63 17.37 7.47
C PHE A 70 -17.63 16.25 7.13
N ALA A 71 -17.30 15.34 6.22
CA ALA A 71 -18.19 14.22 5.88
C ALA A 71 -18.32 13.24 7.04
N THR A 72 -19.51 12.64 7.19
CA THR A 72 -19.76 11.56 8.12
C THR A 72 -19.51 10.23 7.40
N LEU A 73 -18.42 9.57 7.75
CA LEU A 73 -17.93 8.30 7.16
C LEU A 73 -17.87 7.20 8.24
N TYR A 74 -18.72 7.30 9.26
CA TYR A 74 -18.78 6.36 10.37
C TYR A 74 -18.94 4.92 9.87
N CYS A 75 -18.02 4.02 10.24
CA CYS A 75 -17.95 2.62 9.79
C CYS A 75 -17.95 2.44 8.24
N ALA A 76 -17.54 3.43 7.47
CA ALA A 76 -17.37 3.28 6.02
C ALA A 76 -16.18 2.36 5.70
N SER A 77 -16.18 1.72 4.52
CA SER A 77 -15.07 0.90 4.04
C SER A 77 -14.41 1.52 2.82
N PHE A 78 -13.11 1.76 2.90
CA PHE A 78 -12.24 2.19 1.79
C PHE A 78 -11.17 1.12 1.49
N ALA A 79 -11.44 -0.15 1.84
CA ALA A 79 -10.46 -1.21 1.64
C ALA A 79 -9.97 -1.25 0.18
N GLY A 80 -8.64 -1.16 -0.01
CA GLY A 80 -8.01 -1.13 -1.32
C GLY A 80 -8.32 0.10 -2.19
N ALA A 81 -8.98 1.14 -1.66
CA ALA A 81 -9.31 2.34 -2.42
C ALA A 81 -8.09 3.20 -2.74
N ASP A 82 -8.12 3.88 -3.89
CA ASP A 82 -7.16 4.90 -4.25
C ASP A 82 -7.68 6.28 -3.84
N VAL A 83 -7.24 6.73 -2.67
CA VAL A 83 -7.60 8.01 -2.05
C VAL A 83 -6.42 8.99 -2.02
N ARG A 84 -5.51 8.91 -3.00
CA ARG A 84 -4.36 9.81 -3.10
C ARG A 84 -4.78 11.28 -3.19
N GLY A 85 -4.16 12.10 -2.35
CA GLY A 85 -4.43 13.53 -2.29
C GLY A 85 -5.86 13.91 -1.88
N VAL A 86 -6.65 12.97 -1.36
CA VAL A 86 -8.00 13.24 -0.84
C VAL A 86 -7.93 14.12 0.40
N ASN A 87 -8.89 15.01 0.54
CA ASN A 87 -9.02 15.87 1.70
C ASN A 87 -10.12 15.35 2.64
N PHE A 88 -9.70 14.76 3.79
CA PHE A 88 -10.57 14.29 4.86
C PHE A 88 -10.55 15.23 6.09
N PHE A 89 -10.24 16.51 5.89
CA PHE A 89 -10.18 17.46 7.01
C PHE A 89 -11.45 17.42 7.84
N ARG A 90 -11.33 17.13 9.16
CA ARG A 90 -12.43 16.99 10.13
C ARG A 90 -13.50 15.95 9.74
N ALA A 91 -13.23 15.00 8.91
CA ALA A 91 -14.17 13.92 8.63
C ALA A 91 -14.33 12.99 9.85
N ASP A 92 -15.52 12.44 10.04
CA ASP A 92 -15.79 11.39 11.03
C ASP A 92 -15.56 10.02 10.38
N LEU A 93 -14.39 9.44 10.61
CA LEU A 93 -13.96 8.14 10.11
C LEU A 93 -13.91 7.07 11.22
N ARG A 94 -14.66 7.28 12.31
CA ARG A 94 -14.69 6.32 13.42
C ARG A 94 -15.13 4.95 12.93
N GLY A 95 -14.35 3.90 13.30
CA GLY A 95 -14.59 2.53 12.90
C GLY A 95 -14.47 2.24 11.40
N ALA A 96 -13.88 3.15 10.61
CA ALA A 96 -13.69 2.93 9.19
C ALA A 96 -12.68 1.80 8.91
N GLU A 97 -12.91 1.07 7.82
CA GLU A 97 -12.00 0.04 7.29
C GLU A 97 -11.22 0.62 6.12
N LEU A 98 -9.90 0.73 6.29
CA LEU A 98 -9.02 1.43 5.35
C LEU A 98 -7.90 0.52 4.82
N ARG A 99 -7.93 -0.75 5.17
CA ARG A 99 -6.88 -1.72 4.88
C ARG A 99 -6.46 -1.71 3.40
N GLY A 100 -5.15 -1.59 3.17
CA GLY A 100 -4.57 -1.61 1.82
C GLY A 100 -4.93 -0.40 0.95
N ALA A 101 -5.60 0.63 1.49
CA ALA A 101 -5.90 1.83 0.75
C ALA A 101 -4.67 2.72 0.54
N ASN A 102 -4.64 3.46 -0.56
CA ASN A 102 -3.56 4.38 -0.89
C ASN A 102 -3.94 5.82 -0.50
N PHE A 103 -3.42 6.29 0.63
CA PHE A 103 -3.61 7.65 1.15
C PHE A 103 -2.42 8.58 0.84
N GLN A 104 -1.58 8.28 -0.13
CA GLN A 104 -0.40 9.10 -0.44
C GLN A 104 -0.79 10.57 -0.63
N GLY A 105 -0.21 11.45 0.20
CA GLY A 105 -0.48 12.89 0.17
C GLY A 105 -1.89 13.29 0.62
N ALA A 106 -2.69 12.38 1.17
CA ALA A 106 -4.01 12.71 1.70
C ALA A 106 -3.91 13.65 2.92
N ARG A 107 -4.93 14.47 3.10
CA ARG A 107 -5.07 15.40 4.22
C ARG A 107 -6.08 14.86 5.23
N LEU A 108 -5.61 14.42 6.39
CA LEU A 108 -6.37 13.80 7.46
C LEU A 108 -6.36 14.66 8.74
N ASP A 109 -6.02 15.94 8.61
CA ASP A 109 -5.92 16.87 9.74
C ASP A 109 -7.26 16.94 10.47
N GLU A 110 -7.24 16.84 11.80
CA GLU A 110 -8.40 16.89 12.72
C GLU A 110 -9.48 15.82 12.45
N ALA A 111 -9.22 14.81 11.60
CA ALA A 111 -10.15 13.71 11.38
C ALA A 111 -10.25 12.78 12.61
N ASP A 112 -11.42 12.19 12.81
CA ASP A 112 -11.70 11.30 13.94
C ASP A 112 -11.65 9.84 13.50
N PHE A 113 -10.65 9.09 13.98
CA PHE A 113 -10.43 7.67 13.70
C PHE A 113 -10.57 6.79 14.94
N ARG A 114 -11.24 7.26 15.97
CA ARG A 114 -11.46 6.45 17.17
C ARG A 114 -12.32 5.24 16.88
N GLU A 115 -12.30 4.32 17.81
CA GLU A 115 -13.15 3.13 17.76
C GLU A 115 -14.64 3.50 17.64
N ALA A 116 -15.36 2.71 16.87
CA ALA A 116 -16.81 2.82 16.71
C ALA A 116 -17.51 1.57 17.24
N THR A 117 -18.76 1.74 17.59
CA THR A 117 -19.64 0.65 17.94
C THR A 117 -20.57 0.35 16.77
N TYR A 118 -20.45 -0.84 16.18
CA TYR A 118 -21.32 -1.28 15.09
C TYR A 118 -22.40 -2.21 15.62
N ILE A 119 -23.64 -1.91 15.29
CA ILE A 119 -24.80 -2.78 15.60
C ILE A 119 -25.07 -3.62 14.36
N ARG A 120 -24.73 -4.90 14.41
CA ARG A 120 -25.10 -5.85 13.35
C ARG A 120 -26.54 -6.33 13.58
N GLN A 121 -27.46 -5.89 12.75
CA GLN A 121 -28.78 -6.54 12.65
C GLN A 121 -28.59 -7.86 11.90
N ARG A 122 -28.91 -8.97 12.55
CA ARG A 122 -29.02 -10.27 11.85
C ARG A 122 -30.26 -10.25 10.97
N THR A 123 -30.09 -10.52 9.68
CA THR A 123 -31.22 -10.74 8.77
C THR A 123 -32.00 -11.99 9.20
N PRO A 124 -33.35 -11.95 9.21
CA PRO A 124 -34.15 -13.14 9.48
C PRO A 124 -33.89 -14.18 8.38
N GLY A 125 -33.32 -15.31 8.72
CA GLY A 125 -33.03 -16.39 7.75
C GLY A 125 -32.06 -17.46 8.26
N ASP A 126 -31.29 -17.20 9.30
CA ASP A 126 -30.27 -18.13 9.83
C ASP A 126 -30.82 -19.11 10.89
N GLY A 127 -32.11 -19.52 10.79
CA GLY A 127 -32.62 -20.72 11.46
C GLY A 127 -32.72 -20.70 12.98
N HIS A 128 -32.61 -19.56 13.68
CA HIS A 128 -32.78 -19.45 15.13
C HIS A 128 -33.92 -18.48 15.48
N THR A 129 -34.83 -18.98 16.29
CA THR A 129 -36.06 -18.36 16.78
C THR A 129 -35.80 -17.07 17.58
N GLU A 130 -36.64 -16.08 17.30
CA GLU A 130 -37.07 -14.92 18.09
C GLU A 130 -36.11 -14.36 19.15
N GLY A 131 -35.50 -13.25 18.80
CA GLY A 131 -34.77 -12.32 19.65
C GLY A 131 -33.82 -11.49 18.80
N GLU A 132 -34.11 -10.20 18.59
CA GLU A 132 -33.17 -9.25 18.01
C GLU A 132 -31.91 -9.19 18.89
N VAL A 133 -30.95 -10.04 18.61
CA VAL A 133 -29.62 -9.95 19.27
C VAL A 133 -28.84 -8.91 18.49
N SER A 134 -28.92 -7.67 18.96
CA SER A 134 -28.01 -6.60 18.56
C SER A 134 -26.63 -6.88 19.16
N GLU A 135 -25.74 -7.43 18.38
CA GLU A 135 -24.35 -7.67 18.79
C GLU A 135 -23.55 -6.37 18.60
N THR A 136 -23.08 -5.82 19.70
CA THR A 136 -22.24 -4.62 19.69
C THR A 136 -20.78 -5.04 19.49
N ILE A 137 -20.25 -4.86 18.28
CA ILE A 137 -18.86 -5.17 17.98
C ILE A 137 -18.04 -3.88 17.96
N PRO A 138 -17.02 -3.77 18.85
CA PRO A 138 -16.07 -2.67 18.77
C PRO A 138 -15.27 -2.77 17.47
N ARG A 139 -15.23 -1.70 16.68
CA ARG A 139 -14.50 -1.65 15.42
C ARG A 139 -13.43 -0.57 15.49
N ARG A 140 -12.18 -0.99 15.54
CA ARG A 140 -11.02 -0.10 15.44
C ARG A 140 -10.78 0.28 13.99
N VAL A 141 -10.24 1.47 13.77
CA VAL A 141 -9.83 1.86 12.41
C VAL A 141 -8.61 1.04 11.98
N ASP A 142 -8.68 0.47 10.80
CA ASP A 142 -7.65 -0.39 10.26
C ASP A 142 -6.93 0.27 9.07
N PHE A 143 -5.73 0.79 9.34
CA PHE A 143 -4.78 1.31 8.35
C PHE A 143 -3.71 0.28 7.96
N SER A 144 -3.90 -1.01 8.30
CA SER A 144 -2.87 -1.99 7.99
C SER A 144 -2.56 -2.02 6.49
N ASP A 145 -1.28 -2.13 6.17
CA ASP A 145 -0.75 -2.16 4.80
C ASP A 145 -1.13 -0.93 3.94
N CYS A 146 -1.59 0.18 4.55
CA CYS A 146 -1.89 1.41 3.83
C CYS A 146 -0.63 2.17 3.40
N THR A 147 -0.72 2.83 2.24
CA THR A 147 0.25 3.84 1.81
C THR A 147 -0.17 5.21 2.36
N LEU A 148 0.54 5.70 3.37
CA LEU A 148 0.26 6.96 4.07
C LEU A 148 1.41 7.97 3.91
N ARG A 149 2.23 7.80 2.87
CA ARG A 149 3.40 8.65 2.60
C ARG A 149 3.01 10.12 2.50
N ARG A 150 3.68 10.96 3.28
CA ARG A 150 3.44 12.41 3.34
C ARG A 150 1.99 12.77 3.66
N ALA A 151 1.21 11.85 4.23
CA ALA A 151 -0.12 12.14 4.73
C ALA A 151 -0.04 13.09 5.94
N ARG A 152 -1.08 13.88 6.15
CA ARG A 152 -1.14 14.85 7.24
C ARG A 152 -2.20 14.43 8.24
N PHE A 153 -1.77 14.19 9.47
CA PHE A 153 -2.61 13.77 10.58
C PHE A 153 -2.69 14.81 11.71
N GLY A 154 -2.37 16.06 11.43
CA GLY A 154 -2.33 17.10 12.44
C GLY A 154 -3.56 17.08 13.36
N LYS A 155 -3.35 16.81 14.66
CA LYS A 155 -4.41 16.69 15.68
C LYS A 155 -5.48 15.64 15.40
N ALA A 156 -5.22 14.65 14.55
CA ALA A 156 -6.13 13.53 14.32
C ALA A 156 -6.23 12.63 15.58
N LYS A 157 -7.41 12.04 15.80
CA LYS A 157 -7.68 11.15 16.93
C LYS A 157 -7.56 9.71 16.46
N LEU A 158 -6.45 9.06 16.78
CA LEU A 158 -6.03 7.76 16.28
C LEU A 158 -5.93 6.69 17.38
N ALA A 159 -6.55 6.94 18.53
CA ALA A 159 -6.50 6.00 19.64
C ALA A 159 -7.03 4.61 19.23
N GLY A 160 -6.19 3.57 19.43
CA GLY A 160 -6.50 2.19 19.07
C GLY A 160 -6.43 1.87 17.58
N ALA A 161 -6.01 2.78 16.70
CA ALA A 161 -5.87 2.52 15.27
C ALA A 161 -4.78 1.47 14.99
N ASN A 162 -5.01 0.63 13.98
CA ASN A 162 -4.05 -0.37 13.51
C ASN A 162 -3.26 0.18 12.32
N PHE A 163 -1.95 0.41 12.49
CA PHE A 163 -1.02 0.81 11.44
C PHE A 163 -0.05 -0.31 11.05
N ALA A 164 -0.33 -1.56 11.45
CA ALA A 164 0.58 -2.66 11.17
C ALA A 164 0.92 -2.75 9.69
N GLY A 165 2.23 -2.73 9.37
CA GLY A 165 2.72 -2.76 7.99
C GLY A 165 2.52 -1.49 7.16
N ALA A 166 1.82 -0.47 7.66
CA ALA A 166 1.56 0.77 6.93
C ALA A 166 2.84 1.57 6.62
N ASN A 167 2.80 2.38 5.56
CA ASN A 167 3.88 3.25 5.16
C ASN A 167 3.55 4.71 5.47
N LEU A 168 4.11 5.22 6.56
CA LEU A 168 3.98 6.60 7.02
C LEU A 168 5.22 7.47 6.69
N SER A 169 6.05 7.08 5.72
CA SER A 169 7.28 7.81 5.38
C SER A 169 7.01 9.29 5.13
N GLY A 170 7.70 10.16 5.88
CA GLY A 170 7.56 11.60 5.79
C GLY A 170 6.18 12.15 6.13
N ALA A 171 5.31 11.39 6.82
CA ALA A 171 4.01 11.87 7.25
C ALA A 171 4.14 12.93 8.35
N ASP A 172 3.21 13.89 8.36
CA ASP A 172 3.06 14.89 9.41
C ASP A 172 2.08 14.37 10.47
N LEU A 173 2.60 14.00 11.63
CA LEU A 173 1.86 13.45 12.75
C LEU A 173 1.74 14.46 13.93
N ASP A 174 2.02 15.75 13.69
CA ASP A 174 2.07 16.75 14.75
C ASP A 174 0.71 16.90 15.48
N GLY A 175 0.76 16.71 16.79
CA GLY A 175 -0.42 16.81 17.66
C GLY A 175 -1.42 15.65 17.50
N ALA A 176 -1.13 14.62 16.73
CA ALA A 176 -1.98 13.43 16.62
C ALA A 176 -1.99 12.62 17.93
N GLU A 177 -3.16 12.06 18.27
CA GLU A 177 -3.41 11.29 19.49
C GLU A 177 -3.51 9.79 19.15
N PHE A 178 -2.47 9.01 19.44
CA PHE A 178 -2.41 7.59 19.04
C PHE A 178 -2.94 6.63 20.11
N GLY A 179 -2.86 6.98 21.41
CA GLY A 179 -3.26 6.06 22.47
C GLY A 179 -2.60 4.68 22.33
N GLU A 180 -3.40 3.62 22.24
CA GLU A 180 -2.98 2.22 22.09
C GLU A 180 -2.87 1.77 20.63
N ALA A 181 -2.48 2.65 19.69
CA ALA A 181 -2.33 2.30 18.29
C ALA A 181 -1.21 1.29 18.05
N ASP A 182 -1.40 0.39 17.08
CA ASP A 182 -0.41 -0.63 16.71
C ASP A 182 0.46 -0.15 15.54
N PHE A 183 1.77 -0.03 15.78
CA PHE A 183 2.79 0.36 14.79
C PHE A 183 3.69 -0.82 14.38
N THR A 184 3.25 -2.06 14.57
CA THR A 184 4.06 -3.23 14.22
C THR A 184 4.43 -3.25 12.74
N GLY A 185 5.74 -3.12 12.44
CA GLY A 185 6.25 -3.07 11.07
C GLY A 185 5.86 -1.83 10.26
N THR A 186 5.29 -0.80 10.90
CA THR A 186 4.99 0.49 10.25
C THR A 186 6.28 1.20 9.84
N ILE A 187 6.34 1.75 8.63
CA ILE A 187 7.48 2.56 8.16
C ILE A 187 7.28 4.00 8.64
N LEU A 188 8.19 4.50 9.47
CA LEU A 188 8.22 5.86 10.01
C LEU A 188 9.46 6.64 9.55
N THR A 189 10.08 6.26 8.43
CA THR A 189 11.26 6.92 7.88
C THR A 189 10.97 8.39 7.57
N GLY A 190 11.83 9.30 8.01
CA GLY A 190 11.68 10.75 7.78
C GLY A 190 10.54 11.40 8.55
N VAL A 191 9.96 10.74 9.56
CA VAL A 191 8.94 11.30 10.47
C VAL A 191 9.62 11.98 11.65
N ASP A 192 9.20 13.20 12.01
CA ASP A 192 9.71 13.90 13.20
C ASP A 192 9.14 13.31 14.49
N LEU A 193 9.79 12.24 14.97
CA LEU A 193 9.38 11.52 16.17
C LEU A 193 9.44 12.36 17.46
N LYS A 194 10.14 13.51 17.47
CA LYS A 194 10.23 14.38 18.64
C LYS A 194 8.91 15.12 18.93
N LYS A 195 8.10 15.29 17.91
CA LYS A 195 6.77 15.94 18.00
C LYS A 195 5.66 14.98 18.40
N ILE A 196 5.93 13.68 18.47
CA ILE A 196 4.94 12.65 18.68
C ILE A 196 5.13 12.01 20.04
N ARG A 197 4.04 11.84 20.78
CA ARG A 197 4.06 11.11 22.05
C ARG A 197 3.72 9.65 21.82
N LEU A 198 4.68 8.88 21.32
CA LEU A 198 4.56 7.43 21.17
C LEU A 198 5.33 6.70 22.28
N PRO A 199 4.76 5.63 22.87
CA PRO A 199 5.49 4.76 23.76
C PRO A 199 6.71 4.13 23.05
N LYS A 200 7.81 3.93 23.77
CA LYS A 200 9.03 3.31 23.20
C LYS A 200 8.78 1.92 22.65
N GLU A 201 7.85 1.21 23.23
CA GLU A 201 7.42 -0.14 22.82
C GLU A 201 6.80 -0.13 21.42
N CYS A 202 6.06 0.90 21.07
CA CYS A 202 5.50 1.08 19.72
C CYS A 202 6.62 1.33 18.70
N LEU A 203 7.58 2.20 19.05
CA LEU A 203 8.71 2.52 18.18
C LEU A 203 9.66 1.34 17.96
N SER A 204 9.82 0.46 18.94
CA SER A 204 10.70 -0.71 18.82
C SER A 204 10.23 -1.73 17.78
N ARG A 205 8.94 -1.72 17.45
CA ARG A 205 8.33 -2.59 16.42
C ARG A 205 8.19 -1.93 15.05
N ALA A 206 8.38 -0.61 14.99
CA ALA A 206 8.32 0.16 13.75
C ALA A 206 9.66 0.14 13.00
N VAL A 207 9.61 0.48 11.73
CA VAL A 207 10.79 0.68 10.88
C VAL A 207 11.14 2.18 10.87
N LEU A 208 12.20 2.53 11.55
CA LEU A 208 12.73 3.89 11.63
C LEU A 208 13.79 4.13 10.55
N ASP A 209 14.36 5.33 10.50
CA ASP A 209 15.53 5.61 9.66
C ASP A 209 16.66 4.60 9.90
N PRO A 210 17.49 4.31 8.88
CA PRO A 210 18.64 3.41 9.06
C PRO A 210 19.51 3.84 10.24
N SER A 211 19.93 2.87 11.04
CA SER A 211 20.80 3.14 12.18
C SER A 211 22.20 3.54 11.73
N ARG A 212 22.96 4.20 12.62
CA ARG A 212 24.38 4.47 12.38
C ARG A 212 25.16 3.19 12.04
N ALA A 213 24.88 2.09 12.71
CA ALA A 213 25.51 0.79 12.44
C ALA A 213 25.24 0.30 11.02
N ALA A 214 24.04 0.55 10.46
CA ALA A 214 23.72 0.19 9.07
C ALA A 214 24.59 1.00 8.09
N PHE A 215 24.83 2.28 8.35
CA PHE A 215 25.76 3.08 7.53
C PHE A 215 27.21 2.63 7.66
N GLU A 216 27.67 2.27 8.86
CA GLU A 216 29.04 1.75 9.10
C GLU A 216 29.24 0.39 8.38
N ARG A 217 28.17 -0.39 8.21
CA ARG A 217 28.21 -1.70 7.55
C ARG A 217 28.26 -1.60 6.01
N ARG A 218 27.89 -0.44 5.43
CA ARG A 218 27.75 -0.20 3.98
C ARG A 218 28.98 -0.65 3.17
N GLU A 219 30.18 -0.19 3.53
CA GLU A 219 31.39 -0.49 2.77
C GLU A 219 31.73 -1.99 2.73
N ALA A 220 31.52 -2.69 3.85
CA ALA A 220 31.74 -4.13 3.90
C ALA A 220 30.75 -4.89 3.00
N ILE A 221 29.50 -4.43 2.91
CA ILE A 221 28.49 -5.06 2.02
C ILE A 221 28.84 -4.77 0.55
N LEU A 222 29.29 -3.55 0.21
CA LEU A 222 29.74 -3.24 -1.16
C LEU A 222 30.90 -4.14 -1.58
N THR A 223 31.88 -4.40 -0.72
CA THR A 223 32.95 -5.37 -1.00
C THR A 223 32.42 -6.78 -1.27
N MET A 224 31.40 -7.22 -0.51
CA MET A 224 30.77 -8.52 -0.75
C MET A 224 30.04 -8.57 -2.09
N ILE A 225 29.43 -7.45 -2.51
CA ILE A 225 28.78 -7.31 -3.82
C ILE A 225 29.82 -7.41 -4.93
N GLU A 226 30.95 -6.69 -4.85
CA GLU A 226 32.06 -6.75 -5.80
C GLU A 226 32.64 -8.17 -5.93
N GLU A 227 32.80 -8.88 -4.80
CA GLU A 227 33.21 -10.29 -4.81
C GLU A 227 32.20 -11.18 -5.55
N ALA A 228 30.89 -10.91 -5.38
CA ALA A 228 29.84 -11.68 -6.04
C ALA A 228 29.73 -11.38 -7.54
N GLU A 229 29.94 -10.14 -7.94
CA GLU A 229 30.04 -9.78 -9.36
C GLU A 229 31.25 -10.44 -10.03
N THR A 230 32.38 -10.48 -9.32
CA THR A 230 33.57 -11.22 -9.77
C THR A 230 33.27 -12.71 -9.93
N TRP A 231 32.53 -13.30 -8.98
CA TRP A 231 32.10 -14.70 -9.08
C TRP A 231 31.22 -14.93 -10.32
N ALA A 232 30.27 -14.05 -10.56
CA ALA A 232 29.39 -14.12 -11.72
C ALA A 232 30.15 -13.96 -13.04
N ALA A 233 31.04 -12.98 -13.13
CA ALA A 233 31.86 -12.71 -14.32
C ALA A 233 32.84 -13.85 -14.67
N THR A 234 33.33 -14.55 -13.66
CA THR A 234 34.32 -15.64 -13.81
C THR A 234 33.68 -17.05 -13.83
N SER A 235 32.34 -17.12 -13.86
CA SER A 235 31.58 -18.38 -13.76
C SER A 235 32.00 -19.23 -12.56
N GLY A 236 32.27 -18.59 -11.44
CA GLY A 236 32.59 -19.23 -10.18
C GLY A 236 34.06 -19.58 -9.95
N SER A 237 34.96 -19.23 -10.86
CA SER A 237 36.41 -19.52 -10.71
C SER A 237 37.09 -18.53 -9.73
N SER A 238 36.50 -17.37 -9.46
CA SER A 238 36.98 -16.36 -8.51
C SER A 238 35.81 -15.64 -7.87
N GLY A 239 36.02 -15.01 -6.71
CA GLY A 239 34.98 -14.36 -5.94
C GLY A 239 34.13 -15.34 -5.11
N LYS A 240 32.98 -14.89 -4.63
CA LYS A 240 32.04 -15.68 -3.80
C LYS A 240 30.60 -15.30 -4.09
N LEU A 241 29.67 -16.24 -3.95
CA LEU A 241 28.23 -15.94 -3.97
C LEU A 241 27.85 -15.01 -2.83
N LEU A 242 26.99 -14.02 -3.12
CA LEU A 242 26.47 -13.11 -2.09
C LEU A 242 25.50 -13.83 -1.17
N THR A 243 25.72 -13.71 0.12
CA THR A 243 24.76 -14.10 1.17
C THR A 243 24.69 -12.99 2.19
N LEU A 244 23.50 -12.38 2.31
CA LEU A 244 23.22 -11.35 3.31
C LEU A 244 22.12 -11.84 4.25
N THR A 245 22.33 -11.73 5.57
CA THR A 245 21.38 -12.15 6.58
C THR A 245 21.24 -11.10 7.67
N GLY A 246 20.00 -10.65 7.94
CA GLY A 246 19.68 -9.70 9.00
C GLY A 246 20.19 -8.27 8.77
N GLU A 247 20.67 -7.95 7.57
CA GLU A 247 21.26 -6.66 7.25
C GLU A 247 20.21 -5.61 6.88
N ASP A 248 20.46 -4.36 7.28
CA ASP A 248 19.73 -3.19 6.79
C ASP A 248 20.51 -2.56 5.64
N ILE A 249 20.11 -2.88 4.40
CA ILE A 249 20.80 -2.44 3.19
C ILE A 249 20.23 -1.14 2.60
N ARG A 250 19.32 -0.45 3.29
CA ARG A 250 18.78 0.85 2.84
C ARG A 250 19.84 1.92 2.62
N PRO A 251 21.00 1.96 3.34
CA PRO A 251 22.12 2.84 3.00
C PRO A 251 22.75 2.61 1.62
N LEU A 252 22.45 1.48 0.98
CA LEU A 252 22.91 1.10 -0.36
C LEU A 252 21.88 1.39 -1.45
N ALA A 253 20.79 2.08 -1.14
CA ALA A 253 19.63 2.20 -2.04
C ALA A 253 19.97 2.61 -3.48
N GLY A 254 21.02 3.41 -3.70
CA GLY A 254 21.49 3.81 -5.03
C GLY A 254 22.52 2.90 -5.68
N ASP A 255 23.11 1.97 -4.93
CA ASP A 255 24.26 1.16 -5.37
C ASP A 255 23.87 -0.24 -5.85
N LEU A 256 22.56 -0.59 -5.82
CA LEU A 256 22.06 -1.93 -6.14
C LEU A 256 21.44 -2.02 -7.54
N SER A 257 21.42 -0.92 -8.30
CA SER A 257 21.01 -0.94 -9.71
C SER A 257 22.13 -1.51 -10.58
N ASP A 258 21.74 -2.18 -11.67
CA ASP A 258 22.66 -2.76 -12.66
C ASP A 258 23.65 -3.82 -12.12
N VAL A 259 23.51 -4.26 -10.86
CA VAL A 259 24.40 -5.28 -10.25
C VAL A 259 24.17 -6.67 -10.85
N HIS A 260 25.25 -7.46 -10.91
CA HIS A 260 25.21 -8.84 -11.41
C HIS A 260 25.37 -9.86 -10.29
N LEU A 261 24.27 -10.28 -9.67
CA LEU A 261 24.20 -11.08 -8.45
C LEU A 261 23.36 -12.36 -8.61
N PRO A 262 23.65 -13.23 -9.59
CA PRO A 262 22.89 -14.47 -9.76
C PRO A 262 23.09 -15.40 -8.57
N LEU A 263 22.07 -16.23 -8.27
CA LEU A 263 22.10 -17.23 -7.20
C LEU A 263 22.41 -16.69 -5.80
N SER A 264 22.25 -15.39 -5.59
CA SER A 264 22.46 -14.73 -4.30
C SER A 264 21.37 -15.07 -3.31
N THR A 265 21.68 -15.01 -2.01
CA THR A 265 20.74 -15.28 -0.93
C THR A 265 20.60 -14.07 -0.02
N PHE A 266 19.37 -13.61 0.14
CA PHE A 266 18.98 -12.50 1.00
C PHE A 266 17.97 -13.01 2.02
N THR A 267 18.33 -13.02 3.29
CA THR A 267 17.49 -13.53 4.38
C THR A 267 17.32 -12.47 5.46
N ASP A 268 16.08 -12.19 5.87
CA ASP A 268 15.75 -11.21 6.92
C ASP A 268 16.33 -9.80 6.66
N ILE A 269 16.53 -9.40 5.39
CA ILE A 269 17.08 -8.07 5.06
C ILE A 269 16.01 -6.98 5.07
N ARG A 270 16.43 -5.74 5.38
CA ARG A 270 15.65 -4.52 5.16
C ARG A 270 16.17 -3.81 3.92
N ALA A 271 15.38 -3.86 2.85
CA ALA A 271 15.69 -3.26 1.55
C ALA A 271 14.58 -2.31 1.07
N ILE A 272 13.87 -1.67 2.00
CA ILE A 272 12.76 -0.76 1.69
C ILE A 272 13.28 0.40 0.83
N GLY A 273 12.62 0.60 -0.32
CA GLY A 273 12.99 1.64 -1.29
C GLY A 273 14.35 1.45 -1.97
N CYS A 274 14.98 0.27 -1.84
CA CYS A 274 16.23 -0.02 -2.56
C CYS A 274 15.98 -0.17 -4.05
N ASN A 275 16.93 0.31 -4.85
CA ASN A 275 16.87 0.27 -6.30
C ASN A 275 17.65 -0.94 -6.85
N PHE A 276 16.93 -1.99 -7.24
CA PHE A 276 17.44 -3.17 -7.93
C PHE A 276 17.15 -3.14 -9.44
N SER A 277 16.84 -1.96 -9.98
CA SER A 277 16.50 -1.87 -11.41
C SER A 277 17.65 -2.36 -12.28
N ARG A 278 17.31 -3.05 -13.38
CA ARG A 278 18.23 -3.63 -14.35
C ARG A 278 19.25 -4.62 -13.78
N SER A 279 19.14 -5.02 -12.51
CA SER A 279 20.05 -5.99 -11.89
C SER A 279 19.80 -7.42 -12.43
N LEU A 280 20.85 -8.24 -12.47
CA LEU A 280 20.81 -9.62 -12.89
C LEU A 280 20.78 -10.53 -11.65
N LEU A 281 19.58 -10.92 -11.22
CA LEU A 281 19.33 -11.65 -9.97
C LEU A 281 18.85 -13.09 -10.22
N ALA A 282 19.01 -13.62 -11.44
CA ALA A 282 18.48 -14.92 -11.82
C ALA A 282 18.83 -16.03 -10.80
N GLY A 283 17.81 -16.77 -10.35
CA GLY A 283 17.94 -17.88 -9.40
C GLY A 283 18.23 -17.48 -7.95
N SER A 284 18.23 -16.19 -7.63
CA SER A 284 18.43 -15.71 -6.26
C SER A 284 17.22 -16.00 -5.36
N VAL A 285 17.43 -15.92 -4.04
CA VAL A 285 16.41 -16.17 -3.03
C VAL A 285 16.30 -14.95 -2.12
N PHE A 286 15.08 -14.47 -1.95
CA PHE A 286 14.71 -13.49 -0.94
C PHE A 286 13.77 -14.15 0.06
N GLU A 287 14.19 -14.29 1.30
CA GLU A 287 13.43 -14.96 2.35
C GLU A 287 13.21 -14.03 3.54
N ARG A 288 11.96 -13.83 3.94
CA ARG A 288 11.55 -12.94 5.04
C ARG A 288 12.10 -11.50 4.91
N CYS A 289 12.25 -11.02 3.67
CA CYS A 289 12.80 -9.71 3.38
C CYS A 289 11.73 -8.62 3.39
N ASP A 290 12.10 -7.42 3.82
CA ASP A 290 11.27 -6.23 3.68
C ASP A 290 11.70 -5.46 2.42
N LEU A 291 10.97 -5.73 1.32
CA LEU A 291 11.20 -5.19 -0.02
C LEU A 291 10.14 -4.15 -0.41
N ARG A 292 9.44 -3.56 0.57
CA ARG A 292 8.45 -2.53 0.29
C ARG A 292 9.07 -1.37 -0.47
N GLU A 293 8.38 -0.83 -1.48
CA GLU A 293 8.88 0.25 -2.36
C GLU A 293 10.16 -0.09 -3.13
N ALA A 294 10.66 -1.33 -3.11
CA ALA A 294 11.86 -1.68 -3.87
C ALA A 294 11.59 -1.63 -5.38
N ASP A 295 12.54 -1.09 -6.12
CA ASP A 295 12.47 -0.98 -7.58
C ASP A 295 13.22 -2.14 -8.23
N PHE A 296 12.49 -3.04 -8.88
CA PHE A 296 13.01 -4.15 -9.71
C PHE A 296 12.71 -3.93 -11.19
N THR A 297 12.47 -2.68 -11.63
CA THR A 297 12.16 -2.42 -13.05
C THR A 297 13.30 -2.90 -13.94
N ASP A 298 12.92 -3.59 -15.04
CA ASP A 298 13.87 -4.17 -16.01
C ASP A 298 14.86 -5.21 -15.44
N ALA A 299 14.72 -5.65 -14.17
CA ALA A 299 15.60 -6.65 -13.56
C ALA A 299 15.37 -8.05 -14.15
N ASP A 300 16.42 -8.88 -14.17
CA ASP A 300 16.29 -10.32 -14.49
C ASP A 300 16.01 -11.10 -13.21
N LEU A 301 14.74 -11.44 -13.01
CA LEU A 301 14.23 -12.18 -11.86
C LEU A 301 13.83 -13.61 -12.19
N ARG A 302 14.31 -14.18 -13.32
CA ARG A 302 13.99 -15.55 -13.71
C ARG A 302 14.52 -16.54 -12.68
N GLY A 303 13.66 -17.46 -12.24
CA GLY A 303 14.00 -18.47 -11.22
C GLY A 303 14.24 -17.90 -9.83
N VAL A 304 13.92 -16.62 -9.58
CA VAL A 304 13.99 -16.01 -8.25
C VAL A 304 12.85 -16.54 -7.38
N ARG A 305 13.16 -16.82 -6.13
CA ARG A 305 12.15 -17.16 -5.12
C ARG A 305 12.02 -16.03 -4.09
N PHE A 306 10.83 -15.46 -4.02
CA PHE A 306 10.43 -14.57 -2.94
C PHE A 306 9.59 -15.39 -1.94
N GLU A 307 10.03 -15.52 -0.71
CA GLU A 307 9.40 -16.34 0.32
C GLU A 307 9.15 -15.51 1.59
N ASN A 308 7.87 -15.40 2.01
CA ASN A 308 7.48 -14.61 3.19
C ASN A 308 7.96 -13.15 3.14
N CYS A 309 8.07 -12.55 1.96
CA CYS A 309 8.54 -11.18 1.78
C CYS A 309 7.39 -10.17 1.86
N ARG A 310 7.72 -8.96 2.32
CA ARG A 310 6.85 -7.79 2.20
C ARG A 310 7.25 -7.02 0.94
N MET A 311 6.36 -6.98 -0.05
CA MET A 311 6.60 -6.36 -1.36
C MET A 311 5.57 -5.28 -1.71
N ASN A 312 4.85 -4.77 -0.71
CA ASN A 312 3.85 -3.72 -0.93
C ASN A 312 4.52 -2.51 -1.60
N GLU A 313 3.90 -1.98 -2.65
CA GLU A 313 4.40 -0.84 -3.43
C GLU A 313 5.72 -1.09 -4.20
N ALA A 314 6.23 -2.33 -4.24
CA ALA A 314 7.40 -2.63 -5.07
C ALA A 314 7.06 -2.53 -6.57
N ASP A 315 8.06 -2.24 -7.40
CA ASP A 315 7.91 -2.07 -8.83
C ASP A 315 8.64 -3.17 -9.60
N LEU A 316 7.89 -4.10 -10.22
CA LEU A 316 8.40 -5.16 -11.06
C LEU A 316 8.02 -4.95 -12.54
N ARG A 317 7.68 -3.73 -12.95
CA ARG A 317 7.34 -3.47 -14.36
C ARG A 317 8.55 -3.76 -15.24
N ARG A 318 8.30 -4.46 -16.35
CA ARG A 318 9.32 -4.92 -17.31
C ARG A 318 10.38 -5.84 -16.72
N ALA A 319 10.27 -6.27 -15.45
CA ALA A 319 11.13 -7.32 -14.91
C ALA A 319 10.93 -8.62 -15.71
N ARG A 320 12.02 -9.33 -15.95
CA ARG A 320 11.99 -10.63 -16.62
C ARG A 320 11.71 -11.71 -15.60
N LEU A 321 10.48 -12.20 -15.61
CA LEU A 321 10.03 -13.31 -14.77
C LEU A 321 9.94 -14.60 -15.60
N GLY A 322 9.97 -15.75 -14.95
CA GLY A 322 9.79 -17.03 -15.61
C GLY A 322 10.91 -18.02 -15.32
N PRO A 323 10.93 -19.13 -16.07
CA PRO A 323 11.89 -20.18 -15.83
C PRO A 323 13.30 -19.81 -16.30
N VAL A 324 14.29 -20.32 -15.57
CA VAL A 324 15.70 -20.34 -15.96
C VAL A 324 16.23 -21.75 -15.76
N ASN A 325 17.05 -22.22 -16.69
CA ASN A 325 17.71 -23.53 -16.62
C ASN A 325 19.12 -23.37 -16.08
N PHE A 326 19.37 -23.95 -14.92
CA PHE A 326 20.71 -24.05 -14.33
C PHE A 326 21.27 -25.47 -14.63
N ALA A 327 22.42 -25.55 -15.30
CA ALA A 327 23.00 -26.82 -15.74
C ALA A 327 23.03 -27.91 -14.65
N ASP A 328 23.35 -27.52 -13.40
CA ASP A 328 23.50 -28.46 -12.28
C ASP A 328 22.28 -28.54 -11.36
N ARG A 329 21.28 -27.65 -11.50
CA ARG A 329 20.16 -27.47 -10.56
C ARG A 329 18.79 -27.60 -11.21
N GLY A 330 18.75 -27.84 -12.52
CA GLY A 330 17.50 -27.96 -13.29
C GLY A 330 16.80 -26.64 -13.53
N ILE A 331 15.54 -26.73 -13.95
CA ILE A 331 14.71 -25.56 -14.27
C ILE A 331 14.06 -25.03 -13.01
N ARG A 332 14.16 -23.71 -12.78
CA ARG A 332 13.42 -22.99 -11.73
C ARG A 332 12.60 -21.89 -12.38
N ASP A 333 11.33 -21.77 -11.98
CA ASP A 333 10.50 -20.62 -12.31
C ASP A 333 10.59 -19.56 -11.21
N THR A 334 10.15 -18.33 -11.49
CA THR A 334 9.97 -17.31 -10.47
C THR A 334 8.82 -17.71 -9.56
N GLU A 335 9.00 -17.57 -8.25
CA GLU A 335 8.02 -17.96 -7.23
C GLU A 335 7.76 -16.82 -6.23
N PHE A 336 6.49 -16.69 -5.81
CA PHE A 336 6.06 -15.73 -4.78
C PHE A 336 5.33 -16.48 -3.68
N GLY A 337 6.07 -17.00 -2.68
CA GLY A 337 5.54 -17.77 -1.56
C GLY A 337 5.17 -16.89 -0.36
N ALA A 338 3.88 -16.85 -0.01
CA ALA A 338 3.37 -16.13 1.18
C ALA A 338 3.81 -14.65 1.28
N CYS A 339 3.94 -13.96 0.14
CA CYS A 339 4.32 -12.55 0.09
C CYS A 339 3.13 -11.62 0.27
N SER A 340 3.31 -10.46 0.93
CA SER A 340 2.35 -9.36 0.89
C SER A 340 2.65 -8.45 -0.31
N VAL A 341 1.64 -8.17 -1.15
CA VAL A 341 1.82 -7.56 -2.48
C VAL A 341 0.84 -6.42 -2.78
N PHE A 342 0.36 -5.72 -1.75
CA PHE A 342 -0.54 -4.57 -1.94
C PHE A 342 0.11 -3.49 -2.80
N ASN A 343 -0.63 -2.94 -3.77
CA ASN A 343 -0.14 -1.91 -4.69
C ASN A 343 1.16 -2.29 -5.45
N LEU A 344 1.42 -3.59 -5.63
CA LEU A 344 2.56 -4.07 -6.41
C LEU A 344 2.40 -3.65 -7.87
N SER A 345 3.40 -3.01 -8.44
CA SER A 345 3.40 -2.60 -9.85
C SER A 345 3.95 -3.73 -10.73
N LEU A 346 3.15 -4.20 -11.69
CA LEU A 346 3.47 -5.33 -12.56
C LEU A 346 3.24 -5.00 -14.04
N SER A 347 3.90 -5.71 -14.92
CA SER A 347 3.52 -5.74 -16.33
C SER A 347 2.18 -6.47 -16.53
N PRO A 348 1.40 -6.14 -17.59
CA PRO A 348 0.11 -6.79 -17.85
C PRO A 348 0.20 -8.32 -17.89
N GLY A 349 -0.77 -9.01 -17.30
CA GLY A 349 -0.87 -10.49 -17.28
C GLY A 349 0.03 -11.20 -16.26
N VAL A 350 0.93 -10.47 -15.58
CA VAL A 350 1.85 -11.09 -14.60
C VAL A 350 1.10 -11.48 -13.33
N ALA A 351 0.18 -10.64 -12.87
CA ALA A 351 -0.60 -10.91 -11.66
C ALA A 351 -1.38 -12.23 -11.78
N GLU A 352 -2.07 -12.44 -12.92
CA GLU A 352 -2.82 -13.66 -13.18
C GLU A 352 -1.91 -14.89 -13.25
N ARG A 353 -0.77 -14.76 -13.93
CA ARG A 353 0.18 -15.88 -14.10
C ARG A 353 0.71 -16.41 -12.77
N TYR A 354 1.00 -15.54 -11.84
CA TYR A 354 1.60 -15.91 -10.54
C TYR A 354 0.59 -15.93 -9.39
N GLY A 355 -0.72 -15.77 -9.67
CA GLY A 355 -1.77 -15.78 -8.65
C GLY A 355 -1.64 -14.64 -7.63
N LEU A 356 -1.06 -13.51 -8.01
CA LEU A 356 -0.84 -12.38 -7.14
C LEU A 356 -2.13 -11.56 -7.02
N VAL A 357 -2.68 -11.48 -5.81
CA VAL A 357 -3.85 -10.63 -5.53
C VAL A 357 -3.32 -9.22 -5.28
N THR A 358 -3.12 -8.47 -6.34
CA THR A 358 -2.82 -7.04 -6.27
C THR A 358 -4.12 -6.25 -6.20
N ALA A 359 -4.17 -5.15 -5.46
CA ALA A 359 -5.24 -4.17 -5.64
C ALA A 359 -5.25 -3.72 -7.11
N PRO A 360 -6.40 -3.42 -7.72
CA PRO A 360 -6.48 -3.18 -9.16
C PRO A 360 -5.52 -2.08 -9.58
N VAL A 361 -4.52 -2.44 -10.38
CA VAL A 361 -3.64 -1.49 -11.04
C VAL A 361 -4.50 -0.72 -12.03
N LEU A 362 -4.58 0.60 -11.88
CA LEU A 362 -5.11 1.45 -12.93
C LEU A 362 -4.27 1.20 -14.20
N GLN A 363 -4.85 0.51 -15.18
CA GLN A 363 -4.25 0.43 -16.50
C GLN A 363 -4.08 1.86 -17.00
N SER A 364 -2.82 2.30 -17.15
CA SER A 364 -2.53 3.49 -17.93
C SER A 364 -3.07 3.25 -19.32
N GLU A 365 -4.03 4.07 -19.77
CA GLU A 365 -4.51 4.02 -21.16
C GLU A 365 -3.31 3.99 -22.12
N PRO A 366 -3.33 3.14 -23.17
CA PRO A 366 -2.32 3.19 -24.19
C PRO A 366 -2.35 4.58 -24.79
N SER A 367 -1.22 5.28 -24.74
CA SER A 367 -1.00 6.60 -25.34
C SER A 367 -1.58 6.60 -26.75
N GLY A 368 -2.61 7.43 -26.96
CA GLY A 368 -3.39 7.48 -28.17
C GLY A 368 -2.52 7.58 -29.42
N THR A 369 -2.70 6.63 -30.30
CA THR A 369 -2.31 6.72 -31.71
C THR A 369 -2.94 7.96 -32.30
N ARG A 370 -2.14 9.01 -32.51
CA ARG A 370 -2.47 10.09 -33.40
C ARG A 370 -2.85 9.49 -34.77
N ARG A 371 -4.13 9.44 -35.09
CA ARG A 371 -4.56 9.33 -36.48
C ARG A 371 -4.15 10.63 -37.16
N GLN A 372 -3.12 10.56 -37.99
CA GLN A 372 -2.91 11.56 -39.03
C GLN A 372 -4.12 11.51 -39.95
N ALA A 373 -4.86 12.60 -40.00
CA ALA A 373 -5.79 12.87 -41.09
C ALA A 373 -4.94 13.27 -42.29
N ALA A 374 -4.90 12.41 -43.28
CA ALA A 374 -4.47 12.72 -44.64
C ALA A 374 -5.75 13.00 -45.48
N GLY A 375 -5.72 14.06 -46.27
CA GLY A 375 -6.70 14.38 -47.28
C GLY A 375 -7.31 15.73 -47.12
#